data_ea79b179cb3651c09a93d7ec84b6e935
#
_entry.id   ea79b179cb3651c09a93d7ec84b6e935
#
_cell.length_a   1.000
_cell.length_b   1.000
_cell.length_c   1.000
_cell.angle_alpha   90.00
_cell.angle_beta   90.00
_cell.angle_gamma   90.00
#
_symmetry.space_group_name_H-M   'P 1'
#
loop_
_entity.id
_entity.type
_entity.pdbx_description
1 polymer ?
#
loop_
_entity_poly.entity_id
_entity_poly.type
_entity_poly.pdbx_seq_one_letter_code
_entity_poly.pdbx_strand_id
1 'polypeptide(L)'
;MIEATRAKLLATARRAFQHTGYAATSMDDLTASAGLTRGALYHHFGDKKGLLAAVVEQIDGEVDQRLNAISAHAADPWDAFRGRCRSYLQMATEPEIRRIVLQDGRAVLGPASEAAQQQCIASLAALLQRLMAGRIIDDADPHALARLVNGSLTDSAFWIADAPDDTPRLEQALQALELLLRGLLRQ
;
A
#
# COMPACT_ATOMS: atom_id res chain seq x y z
N MET A 1 -17.53 -23.71 -0.21
CA MET A 1 -16.41 -24.46 0.43
C MET A 1 -15.04 -23.96 -0.02
N ILE A 2 -14.78 -23.81 -1.31
CA ILE A 2 -13.47 -23.38 -1.88
C ILE A 2 -13.08 -21.97 -1.40
N GLU A 3 -14.01 -21.01 -1.45
CA GLU A 3 -13.80 -19.61 -1.02
C GLU A 3 -13.45 -19.52 0.48
N ALA A 4 -14.17 -20.26 1.32
CA ALA A 4 -13.92 -20.28 2.77
C ALA A 4 -12.53 -20.86 3.11
N THR A 5 -12.08 -21.87 2.36
CA THR A 5 -10.75 -22.47 2.49
C THR A 5 -9.67 -21.46 2.11
N ARG A 6 -9.84 -20.77 0.98
CA ARG A 6 -8.93 -19.74 0.51
C ARG A 6 -8.81 -18.58 1.51
N ALA A 7 -9.93 -18.07 2.00
CA ALA A 7 -9.97 -17.00 3.00
C ALA A 7 -9.26 -17.39 4.31
N LYS A 8 -9.45 -18.63 4.77
CA LYS A 8 -8.81 -19.15 5.98
C LYS A 8 -7.30 -19.26 5.82
N LEU A 9 -6.82 -19.74 4.66
CA LEU A 9 -5.38 -19.78 4.35
C LEU A 9 -4.76 -18.39 4.31
N LEU A 10 -5.41 -17.43 3.64
CA LEU A 10 -4.96 -16.05 3.58
C LEU A 10 -4.85 -15.42 4.98
N ALA A 11 -5.89 -15.55 5.79
CA ALA A 11 -5.89 -14.99 7.15
C ALA A 11 -4.80 -15.63 8.05
N THR A 12 -4.54 -16.93 7.88
CA THR A 12 -3.48 -17.61 8.64
C THR A 12 -2.09 -17.18 8.15
N ALA A 13 -1.89 -17.09 6.83
CA ALA A 13 -0.65 -16.65 6.24
C ALA A 13 -0.32 -15.19 6.61
N ARG A 14 -1.32 -14.31 6.55
CA ARG A 14 -1.20 -12.89 6.91
C ARG A 14 -0.67 -12.74 8.34
N ARG A 15 -1.24 -13.44 9.31
CA ARG A 15 -0.75 -13.43 10.70
C ARG A 15 0.67 -13.98 10.82
N ALA A 16 0.97 -15.10 10.16
CA ALA A 16 2.30 -15.71 10.22
C ALA A 16 3.36 -14.79 9.59
N PHE A 17 3.10 -14.21 8.43
CA PHE A 17 4.02 -13.29 7.77
C PHE A 17 4.25 -12.02 8.59
N GLN A 18 3.22 -11.49 9.24
CA GLN A 18 3.38 -10.35 10.14
C GLN A 18 4.27 -10.65 11.34
N HIS A 19 4.09 -11.80 12.00
CA HIS A 19 4.79 -12.12 13.25
C HIS A 19 6.17 -12.73 13.03
N THR A 20 6.29 -13.69 12.12
CA THR A 20 7.53 -14.42 11.86
C THR A 20 8.29 -13.93 10.64
N GLY A 21 7.63 -13.25 9.73
CA GLY A 21 8.14 -12.84 8.42
C GLY A 21 8.09 -13.96 7.38
N TYR A 22 8.20 -13.58 6.12
CA TYR A 22 8.14 -14.53 5.00
C TYR A 22 9.19 -15.63 5.10
N ALA A 23 10.45 -15.28 5.30
CA ALA A 23 11.54 -16.26 5.26
C ALA A 23 11.37 -17.41 6.27
N ALA A 24 11.04 -17.06 7.52
CA ALA A 24 10.93 -18.01 8.63
C ALA A 24 9.57 -18.76 8.69
N THR A 25 8.58 -18.34 7.93
CA THR A 25 7.27 -19.01 7.91
C THR A 25 7.35 -20.33 7.15
N SER A 26 6.94 -21.43 7.79
CA SER A 26 6.84 -22.77 7.19
C SER A 26 5.46 -22.99 6.56
N MET A 27 5.44 -23.58 5.35
CA MET A 27 4.19 -23.97 4.69
C MET A 27 3.46 -25.07 5.44
N ASP A 28 4.20 -25.96 6.13
CA ASP A 28 3.63 -27.01 6.96
C ASP A 28 2.92 -26.46 8.19
N ASP A 29 3.57 -25.50 8.87
CA ASP A 29 3.00 -24.86 10.04
C ASP A 29 1.76 -24.05 9.67
N LEU A 30 1.76 -23.40 8.49
CA LEU A 30 0.60 -22.67 7.98
C LEU A 30 -0.60 -23.60 7.77
N THR A 31 -0.38 -24.74 7.08
CA THR A 31 -1.46 -25.70 6.81
C THR A 31 -1.97 -26.37 8.09
N ALA A 32 -1.07 -26.74 8.99
CA ALA A 32 -1.44 -27.27 10.30
C ALA A 32 -2.25 -26.27 11.13
N SER A 33 -1.80 -25.01 11.21
CA SER A 33 -2.50 -23.92 11.92
C SER A 33 -3.86 -23.58 11.30
N ALA A 34 -3.99 -23.73 9.98
CA ALA A 34 -5.26 -23.55 9.29
C ALA A 34 -6.18 -24.79 9.40
N GLY A 35 -5.69 -25.94 9.89
CA GLY A 35 -6.43 -27.20 9.86
C GLY A 35 -6.76 -27.65 8.44
N LEU A 36 -5.84 -27.42 7.49
CA LEU A 36 -6.01 -27.71 6.07
C LEU A 36 -4.83 -28.54 5.55
N THR A 37 -4.99 -29.12 4.36
CA THR A 37 -3.95 -29.94 3.75
C THR A 37 -2.98 -29.10 2.92
N ARG A 38 -1.74 -29.57 2.77
CA ARG A 38 -0.76 -29.02 1.82
C ARG A 38 -1.34 -28.92 0.41
N GLY A 39 -2.04 -29.96 -0.04
CA GLY A 39 -2.68 -29.99 -1.36
C GLY A 39 -3.65 -28.81 -1.58
N ALA A 40 -4.44 -28.47 -0.58
CA ALA A 40 -5.33 -27.30 -0.66
C ALA A 40 -4.56 -26.00 -0.83
N LEU A 41 -3.46 -25.81 -0.09
CA LEU A 41 -2.63 -24.62 -0.18
C LEU A 41 -1.99 -24.48 -1.58
N TYR A 42 -1.35 -25.56 -2.07
CA TYR A 42 -0.74 -25.56 -3.41
C TYR A 42 -1.77 -25.39 -4.53
N HIS A 43 -2.98 -25.95 -4.36
CA HIS A 43 -4.06 -25.77 -5.33
C HIS A 43 -4.51 -24.32 -5.44
N HIS A 44 -4.57 -23.57 -4.32
CA HIS A 44 -5.05 -22.18 -4.32
C HIS A 44 -3.98 -21.16 -4.70
N PHE A 45 -2.73 -21.39 -4.32
CA PHE A 45 -1.69 -20.35 -4.38
C PHE A 45 -0.42 -20.80 -5.14
N GLY A 46 -0.32 -22.04 -5.54
CA GLY A 46 0.83 -22.60 -6.24
C GLY A 46 2.02 -22.85 -5.32
N ASP A 47 2.53 -21.81 -4.67
CA ASP A 47 3.68 -21.89 -3.78
C ASP A 47 3.61 -20.80 -2.68
N LYS A 48 4.66 -20.72 -1.85
CA LYS A 48 4.77 -19.70 -0.79
C LYS A 48 4.82 -18.28 -1.35
N LYS A 49 5.43 -18.11 -2.52
CA LYS A 49 5.51 -16.81 -3.19
C LYS A 49 4.15 -16.36 -3.70
N GLY A 50 3.38 -17.26 -4.32
CA GLY A 50 2.00 -16.99 -4.73
C GLY A 50 1.07 -16.70 -3.56
N LEU A 51 1.27 -17.39 -2.41
CA LEU A 51 0.55 -17.06 -1.18
C LEU A 51 0.89 -15.65 -0.66
N LEU A 52 2.17 -15.28 -0.65
CA LEU A 52 2.58 -13.92 -0.28
C LEU A 52 1.98 -12.88 -1.22
N ALA A 53 2.00 -13.12 -2.54
CA ALA A 53 1.42 -12.22 -3.51
C ALA A 53 -0.09 -11.99 -3.25
N ALA A 54 -0.84 -13.04 -2.95
CA ALA A 54 -2.26 -12.92 -2.62
C ALA A 54 -2.52 -12.18 -1.29
N VAL A 55 -1.63 -12.31 -0.30
CA VAL A 55 -1.71 -11.55 0.96
C VAL A 55 -1.40 -10.07 0.71
N VAL A 56 -0.36 -9.76 -0.07
CA VAL A 56 -0.01 -8.38 -0.44
C VAL A 56 -1.16 -7.73 -1.21
N GLU A 57 -1.73 -8.41 -2.21
CA GLU A 57 -2.88 -7.92 -2.99
C GLU A 57 -4.09 -7.59 -2.09
N GLN A 58 -4.36 -8.43 -1.09
CA GLN A 58 -5.43 -8.17 -0.13
C GLN A 58 -5.15 -6.90 0.70
N ILE A 59 -3.94 -6.75 1.22
CA ILE A 59 -3.54 -5.58 2.04
C ILE A 59 -3.57 -4.32 1.18
N ASP A 60 -3.05 -4.35 -0.04
CA ASP A 60 -3.07 -3.23 -0.98
C ASP A 60 -4.51 -2.77 -1.29
N GLY A 61 -5.43 -3.73 -1.49
CA GLY A 61 -6.85 -3.43 -1.65
C GLY A 61 -7.47 -2.74 -0.43
N GLU A 62 -7.13 -3.17 0.78
CA GLU A 62 -7.59 -2.54 2.03
C GLU A 62 -6.99 -1.13 2.20
N VAL A 63 -5.71 -0.95 1.87
CA VAL A 63 -5.05 0.37 1.86
C VAL A 63 -5.75 1.32 0.89
N ASP A 64 -6.02 0.87 -0.33
CA ASP A 64 -6.71 1.70 -1.34
C ASP A 64 -8.13 2.09 -0.89
N GLN A 65 -8.89 1.16 -0.31
CA GLN A 65 -10.21 1.46 0.27
C GLN A 65 -10.13 2.52 1.38
N ARG A 66 -9.16 2.43 2.28
CA ARG A 66 -8.95 3.41 3.36
C ARG A 66 -8.59 4.78 2.79
N LEU A 67 -7.69 4.84 1.81
CA LEU A 67 -7.29 6.07 1.13
C LEU A 67 -8.45 6.71 0.36
N ASN A 68 -9.29 5.91 -0.29
CA ASN A 68 -10.49 6.38 -0.96
C ASN A 68 -11.53 6.94 0.03
N ALA A 69 -11.70 6.28 1.18
CA ALA A 69 -12.57 6.78 2.25
C ALA A 69 -12.09 8.13 2.80
N ILE A 70 -10.79 8.29 3.05
CA ILE A 70 -10.19 9.57 3.49
C ILE A 70 -10.50 10.67 2.49
N SER A 71 -10.30 10.41 1.18
CA SER A 71 -10.57 11.38 0.13
C SER A 71 -12.07 11.73 0.01
N ALA A 72 -12.95 10.76 0.24
CA ALA A 72 -14.40 10.95 0.12
C ALA A 72 -15.00 11.74 1.30
N HIS A 73 -14.39 11.67 2.49
CA HIS A 73 -14.86 12.36 3.70
C HIS A 73 -14.15 13.70 3.95
N ALA A 74 -13.25 14.13 3.07
CA ALA A 74 -12.53 15.41 3.21
C ALA A 74 -13.46 16.59 2.99
N ALA A 75 -13.17 17.70 3.67
CA ALA A 75 -13.98 18.94 3.62
C ALA A 75 -13.94 19.61 2.23
N ASP A 76 -12.80 19.53 1.56
CA ASP A 76 -12.59 20.13 0.24
C ASP A 76 -11.62 19.27 -0.62
N PRO A 77 -11.49 19.58 -1.93
CA PRO A 77 -10.61 18.81 -2.82
C PRO A 77 -9.12 18.85 -2.43
N TRP A 78 -8.64 19.94 -1.83
CA TRP A 78 -7.26 20.04 -1.38
C TRP A 78 -7.00 19.11 -0.19
N ASP A 79 -7.88 19.13 0.80
CA ASP A 79 -7.80 18.25 1.96
C ASP A 79 -7.95 16.78 1.55
N ALA A 80 -8.76 16.47 0.53
CA ALA A 80 -8.87 15.12 -0.03
C ALA A 80 -7.52 14.61 -0.58
N PHE A 81 -6.85 15.42 -1.37
CA PHE A 81 -5.56 15.08 -1.98
C PHE A 81 -4.43 15.03 -0.93
N ARG A 82 -4.31 16.08 -0.14
CA ARG A 82 -3.30 16.21 0.92
C ARG A 82 -3.45 15.11 1.98
N GLY A 83 -4.68 14.88 2.44
CA GLY A 83 -4.99 13.85 3.43
C GLY A 83 -4.65 12.45 2.94
N ARG A 84 -4.98 12.12 1.68
CA ARG A 84 -4.62 10.86 1.05
C ARG A 84 -3.10 10.65 1.03
N CYS A 85 -2.33 11.64 0.57
CA CYS A 85 -0.87 11.55 0.51
C CYS A 85 -0.23 11.36 1.89
N ARG A 86 -0.68 12.13 2.89
CA ARG A 86 -0.21 12.00 4.28
C ARG A 86 -0.52 10.64 4.88
N SER A 87 -1.76 10.18 4.72
CA SER A 87 -2.19 8.89 5.27
C SER A 87 -1.45 7.71 4.64
N TYR A 88 -1.11 7.78 3.36
CA TYR A 88 -0.29 6.75 2.73
C TYR A 88 1.08 6.60 3.41
N LEU A 89 1.77 7.71 3.71
CA LEU A 89 3.04 7.67 4.44
C LEU A 89 2.88 7.17 5.89
N GLN A 90 1.80 7.58 6.56
CA GLN A 90 1.51 7.11 7.92
C GLN A 90 1.28 5.60 7.97
N MET A 91 0.58 5.04 6.98
CA MET A 91 0.35 3.60 6.87
C MET A 91 1.67 2.79 6.71
N ALA A 92 2.75 3.40 6.22
CA ALA A 92 4.04 2.74 6.11
C ALA A 92 4.64 2.30 7.47
N THR A 93 4.19 2.88 8.58
CA THR A 93 4.60 2.51 9.94
C THR A 93 3.72 1.43 10.58
N GLU A 94 2.58 1.09 9.97
CA GLU A 94 1.72 0.03 10.47
C GLU A 94 2.45 -1.32 10.37
N PRO A 95 2.54 -2.09 11.47
CA PRO A 95 3.42 -3.27 11.54
C PRO A 95 3.20 -4.27 10.40
N GLU A 96 1.95 -4.46 10.00
CA GLU A 96 1.58 -5.39 8.94
C GLU A 96 1.99 -4.88 7.55
N ILE A 97 1.66 -3.64 7.22
CA ILE A 97 2.01 -2.99 5.93
C ILE A 97 3.53 -2.92 5.80
N ARG A 98 4.20 -2.45 6.87
CA ARG A 98 5.65 -2.37 6.91
C ARG A 98 6.30 -3.72 6.64
N ARG A 99 5.92 -4.77 7.40
CA ARG A 99 6.56 -6.08 7.31
C ARG A 99 6.22 -6.81 6.02
N ILE A 100 4.91 -6.93 5.72
CA ILE A 100 4.46 -7.80 4.64
C ILE A 100 4.62 -7.14 3.28
N VAL A 101 4.18 -5.87 3.15
CA VAL A 101 4.15 -5.19 1.84
C VAL A 101 5.50 -4.54 1.54
N LEU A 102 5.99 -3.69 2.46
CA LEU A 102 7.12 -2.82 2.17
C LEU A 102 8.49 -3.52 2.33
N GLN A 103 8.60 -4.53 3.20
CA GLN A 103 9.84 -5.29 3.41
C GLN A 103 9.81 -6.63 2.65
N ASP A 104 9.03 -7.61 3.12
CA ASP A 104 9.01 -8.97 2.53
C ASP A 104 8.46 -8.96 1.09
N GLY A 105 7.37 -8.25 0.82
CA GLY A 105 6.76 -8.12 -0.50
C GLY A 105 7.73 -7.55 -1.52
N ARG A 106 8.36 -6.41 -1.19
CA ARG A 106 9.38 -5.79 -2.04
C ARG A 106 10.57 -6.73 -2.33
N ALA A 107 11.07 -7.41 -1.29
CA ALA A 107 12.24 -8.29 -1.41
C ALA A 107 11.97 -9.56 -2.24
N VAL A 108 10.75 -10.14 -2.13
CA VAL A 108 10.41 -11.44 -2.71
C VAL A 108 9.68 -11.31 -4.06
N LEU A 109 8.76 -10.36 -4.16
CA LEU A 109 7.91 -10.17 -5.34
C LEU A 109 8.51 -9.14 -6.32
N GLY A 110 9.31 -8.20 -5.80
CA GLY A 110 9.80 -7.06 -6.57
C GLY A 110 8.82 -5.88 -6.55
N PRO A 111 8.86 -5.00 -7.57
CA PRO A 111 7.97 -3.86 -7.66
C PRO A 111 6.51 -4.29 -7.81
N ALA A 112 5.58 -3.42 -7.38
CA ALA A 112 4.15 -3.63 -7.58
C ALA A 112 3.82 -3.86 -9.06
N SER A 113 2.79 -4.65 -9.34
CA SER A 113 2.37 -4.92 -10.71
C SER A 113 2.01 -3.61 -11.45
N GLU A 114 2.16 -3.60 -12.76
CA GLU A 114 1.82 -2.44 -13.59
C GLU A 114 0.34 -2.04 -13.40
N ALA A 115 -0.56 -3.01 -13.28
CA ALA A 115 -1.98 -2.77 -13.05
C ALA A 115 -2.23 -2.08 -11.70
N ALA A 116 -1.57 -2.51 -10.61
CA ALA A 116 -1.69 -1.88 -9.30
C ALA A 116 -1.13 -0.45 -9.31
N GLN A 117 0.02 -0.23 -9.96
CA GLN A 117 0.58 1.11 -10.13
C GLN A 117 -0.35 2.03 -10.93
N GLN A 118 -0.92 1.55 -12.04
CA GLN A 118 -1.87 2.31 -12.86
C GLN A 118 -3.12 2.70 -12.07
N GLN A 119 -3.65 1.81 -11.23
CA GLN A 119 -4.80 2.09 -10.36
C GLN A 119 -4.50 3.23 -9.37
N CYS A 120 -3.35 3.19 -8.69
CA CYS A 120 -2.93 4.25 -7.77
C CYS A 120 -2.76 5.60 -8.50
N ILE A 121 -2.10 5.59 -9.67
CA ILE A 121 -1.90 6.79 -10.49
C ILE A 121 -3.25 7.35 -10.96
N ALA A 122 -4.18 6.53 -11.43
CA ALA A 122 -5.49 6.96 -11.86
C ALA A 122 -6.30 7.62 -10.73
N SER A 123 -6.25 7.05 -9.53
CA SER A 123 -6.90 7.62 -8.35
C SER A 123 -6.34 9.00 -7.99
N LEU A 124 -5.03 9.17 -8.02
CA LEU A 124 -4.38 10.47 -7.78
C LEU A 124 -4.66 11.47 -8.90
N ALA A 125 -4.63 11.03 -10.17
CA ALA A 125 -4.92 11.88 -11.31
C ALA A 125 -6.34 12.47 -11.25
N ALA A 126 -7.32 11.67 -10.83
CA ALA A 126 -8.69 12.15 -10.65
C ALA A 126 -8.82 13.24 -9.57
N LEU A 127 -8.03 13.15 -8.48
CA LEU A 127 -7.97 14.21 -7.46
C LEU A 127 -7.31 15.47 -8.01
N LEU A 128 -6.19 15.33 -8.70
CA LEU A 128 -5.46 16.43 -9.31
C LEU A 128 -6.30 17.15 -10.38
N GLN A 129 -7.05 16.44 -11.22
CA GLN A 129 -7.99 17.04 -12.18
C GLN A 129 -9.03 17.93 -11.48
N ARG A 130 -9.57 17.49 -10.34
CA ARG A 130 -10.52 18.31 -9.56
C ARG A 130 -9.86 19.57 -9.01
N LEU A 131 -8.60 19.49 -8.56
CA LEU A 131 -7.85 20.65 -8.09
C LEU A 131 -7.58 21.66 -9.22
N MET A 132 -7.22 21.20 -10.42
CA MET A 132 -7.05 22.02 -11.63
C MET A 132 -8.37 22.67 -12.06
N ALA A 133 -9.44 21.90 -12.13
CA ALA A 133 -10.78 22.41 -12.48
C ALA A 133 -11.28 23.49 -11.48
N GLY A 134 -10.96 23.33 -10.19
CA GLY A 134 -11.22 24.31 -9.14
C GLY A 134 -10.23 25.48 -9.10
N ARG A 135 -9.23 25.53 -9.97
CA ARG A 135 -8.14 26.52 -10.00
C ARG A 135 -7.37 26.62 -8.66
N ILE A 136 -7.31 25.52 -7.93
CA ILE A 136 -6.55 25.42 -6.67
C ILE A 136 -5.05 25.23 -6.97
N ILE A 137 -4.74 24.47 -8.04
CA ILE A 137 -3.40 24.31 -8.59
C ILE A 137 -3.39 24.76 -10.06
N ASP A 138 -2.20 25.00 -10.61
CA ASP A 138 -2.05 25.33 -12.03
C ASP A 138 -2.28 24.11 -12.92
N ASP A 139 -2.65 24.34 -14.19
CA ASP A 139 -2.91 23.30 -15.17
C ASP A 139 -1.61 22.56 -15.55
N ALA A 140 -1.68 21.25 -15.52
CA ALA A 140 -0.63 20.32 -15.96
C ALA A 140 -1.26 19.03 -16.48
N ASP A 141 -0.48 18.14 -17.05
CA ASP A 141 -0.98 16.77 -17.31
C ASP A 141 -1.20 16.04 -15.96
N PRO A 142 -2.45 15.67 -15.63
CA PRO A 142 -2.78 15.10 -14.33
C PRO A 142 -2.17 13.72 -14.10
N HIS A 143 -1.96 12.94 -15.18
CA HIS A 143 -1.34 11.62 -15.07
C HIS A 143 0.18 11.73 -14.86
N ALA A 144 0.85 12.66 -15.54
CA ALA A 144 2.27 12.93 -15.33
C ALA A 144 2.53 13.40 -13.89
N LEU A 145 1.71 14.35 -13.39
CA LEU A 145 1.83 14.85 -12.02
C LEU A 145 1.52 13.76 -10.99
N ALA A 146 0.46 12.95 -11.23
CA ALA A 146 0.12 11.81 -10.37
C ALA A 146 1.25 10.78 -10.31
N ARG A 147 1.94 10.52 -11.43
CA ARG A 147 3.08 9.60 -11.48
C ARG A 147 4.26 10.10 -10.64
N LEU A 148 4.57 11.39 -10.70
CA LEU A 148 5.63 12.01 -9.88
C LEU A 148 5.29 11.93 -8.39
N VAL A 149 4.05 12.30 -8.02
CA VAL A 149 3.58 12.23 -6.63
C VAL A 149 3.60 10.78 -6.14
N ASN A 150 3.04 9.83 -6.90
CA ASN A 150 3.02 8.42 -6.52
C ASN A 150 4.43 7.85 -6.34
N GLY A 151 5.36 8.18 -7.24
CA GLY A 151 6.75 7.75 -7.15
C GLY A 151 7.43 8.26 -5.88
N SER A 152 7.25 9.54 -5.56
CA SER A 152 7.80 10.15 -4.35
C SER A 152 7.22 9.53 -3.08
N LEU A 153 5.91 9.28 -3.04
CA LEU A 153 5.24 8.63 -1.90
C LEU A 153 5.71 7.20 -1.71
N THR A 154 5.81 6.42 -2.78
CA THR A 154 6.23 5.02 -2.74
C THR A 154 7.68 4.89 -2.27
N ASP A 155 8.60 5.71 -2.81
CA ASP A 155 9.99 5.72 -2.37
C ASP A 155 10.13 6.12 -0.90
N SER A 156 9.42 7.16 -0.48
CA SER A 156 9.38 7.60 0.91
C SER A 156 8.82 6.53 1.85
N ALA A 157 7.78 5.78 1.45
CA ALA A 157 7.24 4.69 2.24
C ALA A 157 8.27 3.57 2.46
N PHE A 158 9.03 3.21 1.43
CA PHE A 158 10.15 2.26 1.57
C PHE A 158 11.23 2.79 2.50
N TRP A 159 11.64 4.06 2.33
CA TRP A 159 12.64 4.68 3.19
C TRP A 159 12.22 4.73 4.67
N ILE A 160 10.93 4.98 4.95
CA ILE A 160 10.36 4.92 6.31
C ILE A 160 10.42 3.48 6.83
N ALA A 161 9.94 2.50 6.04
CA ALA A 161 9.84 1.10 6.46
C ALA A 161 11.20 0.43 6.73
N ASP A 162 12.27 0.88 6.06
CA ASP A 162 13.63 0.35 6.22
C ASP A 162 14.34 0.85 7.50
N ALA A 163 13.76 1.81 8.25
CA ALA A 163 14.34 2.31 9.48
C ALA A 163 14.16 1.32 10.64
N PRO A 164 15.14 1.15 11.55
CA PRO A 164 14.93 0.45 12.80
C PRO A 164 13.85 1.11 13.68
N ASP A 165 13.90 2.44 13.78
CA ASP A 165 12.86 3.31 14.34
C ASP A 165 12.32 4.17 13.20
N ASP A 166 11.04 3.99 12.86
CA ASP A 166 10.39 4.66 11.73
C ASP A 166 9.86 6.06 12.06
N THR A 167 9.71 6.38 13.35
CA THR A 167 9.12 7.65 13.80
C THR A 167 9.86 8.89 13.26
N PRO A 168 11.20 9.03 13.37
CA PRO A 168 11.90 10.19 12.86
C PRO A 168 11.78 10.34 11.33
N ARG A 169 11.83 9.20 10.59
CA ARG A 169 11.71 9.24 9.13
C ARG A 169 10.31 9.62 8.67
N LEU A 170 9.27 9.14 9.37
CA LEU A 170 7.91 9.54 9.09
C LEU A 170 7.72 11.04 9.28
N GLU A 171 8.20 11.60 10.39
CA GLU A 171 8.10 13.04 10.65
C GLU A 171 8.80 13.87 9.57
N GLN A 172 10.03 13.50 9.20
CA GLN A 172 10.78 14.15 8.13
C GLN A 172 10.08 14.05 6.78
N ALA A 173 9.56 12.87 6.43
CA ALA A 173 8.81 12.66 5.19
C ALA A 173 7.53 13.50 5.14
N LEU A 174 6.78 13.57 6.25
CA LEU A 174 5.56 14.38 6.33
C LEU A 174 5.86 15.89 6.22
N GLN A 175 6.96 16.37 6.81
CA GLN A 175 7.39 17.77 6.65
C GLN A 175 7.79 18.08 5.20
N ALA A 176 8.59 17.21 4.57
CA ALA A 176 9.00 17.36 3.18
C ALA A 176 7.79 17.29 2.22
N LEU A 177 6.88 16.33 2.45
CA LEU A 177 5.64 16.21 1.69
C LEU A 177 4.82 17.51 1.75
N GLU A 178 4.67 18.09 2.93
CA GLU A 178 3.91 19.34 3.11
C GLU A 178 4.51 20.49 2.30
N LEU A 179 5.84 20.61 2.25
CA LEU A 179 6.52 21.62 1.41
C LEU A 179 6.27 21.38 -0.07
N LEU A 180 6.39 20.13 -0.55
CA LEU A 180 6.14 19.78 -1.94
C LEU A 180 4.69 20.08 -2.34
N LEU A 181 3.73 19.67 -1.52
CA LEU A 181 2.31 19.89 -1.82
C LEU A 181 1.96 21.37 -1.83
N ARG A 182 2.47 22.18 -0.90
CA ARG A 182 2.26 23.65 -0.91
C ARG A 182 2.81 24.29 -2.17
N GLY A 183 3.90 23.77 -2.73
CA GLY A 183 4.46 24.24 -3.99
C GLY A 183 3.55 24.03 -5.21
N LEU A 184 2.52 23.17 -5.10
CA LEU A 184 1.52 22.97 -6.14
C LEU A 184 0.40 24.04 -6.10
N LEU A 185 0.18 24.66 -4.95
CA LEU A 185 -0.90 25.64 -4.80
C LEU A 185 -0.63 26.88 -5.66
N ARG A 186 -1.68 27.31 -6.33
CA ARG A 186 -1.65 28.54 -7.12
C ARG A 186 -1.37 29.76 -6.23
N GLN A 187 -0.42 30.57 -6.64
CA GLN A 187 -0.08 31.83 -5.96
C GLN A 187 -1.05 32.96 -6.30
#